data_857d9d6c283e15f65ab39ce761a7fba6
#
_entry.id   857d9d6c283e15f65ab39ce761a7fba6
#
_cell.length_a   1.000
_cell.length_b   1.000
_cell.length_c   1.000
_cell.angle_alpha   90.00
_cell.angle_beta   90.00
_cell.angle_gamma   90.00
#
_symmetry.space_group_name_H-M   'P 1'
#
loop_
_entity.id
_entity.type
_entity.pdbx_description
1 polymer ?
#
loop_
_entity_poly.entity_id
_entity_poly.type
_entity_poly.pdbx_seq_one_letter_code
_entity_poly.pdbx_strand_id
1 'polypeptide(L)'
;ILFQRNCETPDQLRRLTSDLRESVGRDAPILIDQEGGRVQRMRAPHWREWLPPLEQVERVPKERAMYLRGLLIGAELVAHGVDVNCSPSADIARDKTHPFLRNRCYGEYANTVVAMAGACAEGLMHAGCLPVLKHAPGHGLAVQDSHEELPRLTTRLDYLEHYDFVPFRHLNDLPMVMTAHIVLDEIDPEKPITMSETGIQLLRENLGLKGLLMTDDISMGALSGTMRDRSAKALADRS
;
A
#
# COMPACT_ATOMS: atom_id res chain seq x y z
N ILE A 1 -11.60 6.03 -3.39
CA ILE A 1 -10.83 4.87 -3.94
C ILE A 1 -11.74 4.12 -4.90
N LEU A 2 -11.21 3.78 -6.08
CA LEU A 2 -11.91 3.01 -7.09
C LEU A 2 -11.64 1.51 -6.94
N PHE A 3 -12.65 0.71 -7.21
CA PHE A 3 -12.60 -0.75 -7.23
C PHE A 3 -12.88 -1.28 -8.64
N GLN A 4 -12.66 -2.57 -8.87
CA GLN A 4 -12.89 -3.19 -10.18
C GLN A 4 -14.29 -2.93 -10.74
N ARG A 5 -15.33 -2.93 -9.89
CA ARG A 5 -16.71 -2.61 -10.27
C ARG A 5 -16.91 -1.20 -10.82
N ASN A 6 -15.94 -0.32 -10.64
CA ASN A 6 -15.97 1.06 -11.15
C ASN A 6 -15.22 1.22 -12.49
N CYS A 7 -14.54 0.17 -12.97
CA CYS A 7 -13.67 0.19 -14.14
C CYS A 7 -14.25 -0.74 -15.23
N GLU A 8 -15.11 -0.19 -16.08
CA GLU A 8 -15.79 -0.96 -17.14
C GLU A 8 -15.12 -0.77 -18.51
N THR A 9 -14.95 0.49 -18.93
CA THR A 9 -14.30 0.88 -20.18
C THR A 9 -13.47 2.15 -19.99
N PRO A 10 -12.48 2.43 -20.86
CA PRO A 10 -11.68 3.66 -20.79
C PRO A 10 -12.51 4.95 -20.79
N ASP A 11 -13.53 5.03 -21.64
CA ASP A 11 -14.39 6.21 -21.74
C ASP A 11 -15.31 6.36 -20.52
N GLN A 12 -15.84 5.26 -20.02
CA GLN A 12 -16.64 5.26 -18.78
C GLN A 12 -15.79 5.72 -17.61
N LEU A 13 -14.55 5.21 -17.46
CA LEU A 13 -13.69 5.57 -16.33
C LEU A 13 -13.29 7.03 -16.35
N ARG A 14 -12.95 7.60 -17.53
CA ARG A 14 -12.66 9.04 -17.68
C ARG A 14 -13.85 9.91 -17.29
N ARG A 15 -15.06 9.53 -17.72
CA ARG A 15 -16.29 10.25 -17.31
C ARG A 15 -16.48 10.16 -15.81
N LEU A 16 -16.39 8.97 -15.22
CA LEU A 16 -16.57 8.77 -13.78
C LEU A 16 -15.62 9.64 -12.96
N THR A 17 -14.33 9.69 -13.31
CA THR A 17 -13.34 10.51 -12.59
C THR A 17 -13.61 12.00 -12.72
N SER A 18 -14.08 12.46 -13.89
CA SER A 18 -14.53 13.84 -14.12
C SER A 18 -15.77 14.19 -13.28
N ASP A 19 -16.81 13.33 -13.34
CA ASP A 19 -18.08 13.55 -12.64
C ASP A 19 -17.87 13.55 -11.10
N LEU A 20 -16.98 12.72 -10.58
CA LEU A 20 -16.64 12.71 -9.15
C LEU A 20 -16.02 14.04 -8.70
N ARG A 21 -15.11 14.64 -9.48
CA ARG A 21 -14.51 15.96 -9.17
C ARG A 21 -15.53 17.09 -9.29
N GLU A 22 -16.35 17.05 -10.33
CA GLU A 22 -17.43 18.01 -10.50
C GLU A 22 -18.41 17.97 -9.31
N SER A 23 -18.81 16.76 -8.88
CA SER A 23 -19.76 16.57 -7.76
C SER A 23 -19.24 17.13 -6.43
N VAL A 24 -17.93 17.07 -6.18
CA VAL A 24 -17.33 17.62 -4.94
C VAL A 24 -16.84 19.06 -5.09
N GLY A 25 -16.90 19.62 -6.29
CA GLY A 25 -16.54 21.01 -6.60
C GLY A 25 -15.06 21.34 -6.41
N ARG A 26 -14.17 20.33 -6.47
CA ARG A 26 -12.71 20.50 -6.34
C ARG A 26 -11.96 19.36 -7.04
N ASP A 27 -10.70 19.59 -7.33
CA ASP A 27 -9.80 18.56 -7.87
C ASP A 27 -9.37 17.58 -6.77
N ALA A 28 -10.34 16.72 -6.37
CA ALA A 28 -10.11 15.71 -5.35
C ALA A 28 -9.27 14.56 -5.91
N PRO A 29 -8.23 14.10 -5.19
CA PRO A 29 -7.41 12.97 -5.63
C PRO A 29 -8.22 11.69 -5.68
N ILE A 30 -8.05 10.92 -6.75
CA ILE A 30 -8.71 9.63 -6.99
C ILE A 30 -7.64 8.54 -6.89
N LEU A 31 -7.92 7.53 -6.07
CA LEU A 31 -7.01 6.44 -5.75
C LEU A 31 -7.49 5.12 -6.32
N ILE A 32 -6.56 4.21 -6.60
CA ILE A 32 -6.84 2.84 -7.05
C ILE A 32 -5.76 1.86 -6.56
N ASP A 33 -6.11 0.56 -6.47
CA ASP A 33 -5.14 -0.51 -6.32
C ASP A 33 -4.81 -1.11 -7.70
N GLN A 34 -3.70 -0.71 -8.28
CA GLN A 34 -3.21 -1.24 -9.54
C GLN A 34 -1.81 -1.83 -9.32
N GLU A 35 -1.72 -2.88 -8.49
CA GLU A 35 -0.46 -3.53 -8.14
C GLU A 35 -0.01 -4.52 -9.22
N GLY A 36 -0.96 -5.19 -9.85
CA GLY A 36 -0.77 -6.33 -10.74
C GLY A 36 -1.20 -7.66 -10.12
N GLY A 37 -1.27 -8.70 -10.95
CA GLY A 37 -1.77 -9.99 -10.53
C GLY A 37 -3.21 -9.94 -10.02
N ARG A 38 -3.44 -10.49 -8.83
CA ARG A 38 -4.79 -10.49 -8.23
C ARG A 38 -5.27 -9.11 -7.75
N VAL A 39 -4.35 -8.22 -7.40
CA VAL A 39 -4.67 -6.85 -6.94
C VAL A 39 -4.47 -5.87 -8.08
N GLN A 40 -5.44 -5.87 -8.95
CA GLN A 40 -5.51 -5.03 -10.12
C GLN A 40 -6.98 -4.74 -10.43
N ARG A 41 -7.34 -3.49 -10.69
CA ARG A 41 -8.73 -3.07 -10.92
C ARG A 41 -9.04 -2.84 -12.38
N MET A 42 -8.12 -2.21 -13.10
CA MET A 42 -8.18 -2.00 -14.54
C MET A 42 -7.62 -3.24 -15.25
N ARG A 43 -8.49 -4.00 -15.94
CA ARG A 43 -8.17 -5.32 -16.49
C ARG A 43 -8.41 -5.43 -17.98
N ALA A 44 -7.86 -6.49 -18.57
CA ALA A 44 -8.17 -6.88 -19.96
C ALA A 44 -9.70 -7.03 -20.16
N PRO A 45 -10.23 -6.77 -21.38
CA PRO A 45 -9.48 -6.51 -22.61
C PRO A 45 -9.05 -5.05 -22.80
N HIS A 46 -9.50 -4.13 -21.95
CA HIS A 46 -9.31 -2.69 -22.15
C HIS A 46 -7.96 -2.19 -21.66
N TRP A 47 -7.37 -2.88 -20.67
CA TRP A 47 -6.12 -2.49 -20.03
C TRP A 47 -5.16 -3.68 -19.97
N ARG A 48 -3.90 -3.37 -19.68
CA ARG A 48 -2.84 -4.38 -19.60
C ARG A 48 -2.97 -5.24 -18.35
N GLU A 49 -2.80 -6.55 -18.50
CA GLU A 49 -2.60 -7.45 -17.36
C GLU A 49 -1.15 -7.43 -16.92
N TRP A 50 -0.93 -7.13 -15.65
CA TRP A 50 0.39 -7.07 -15.04
C TRP A 50 0.65 -8.33 -14.22
N LEU A 51 1.87 -8.84 -14.27
CA LEU A 51 2.31 -9.91 -13.37
C LEU A 51 2.23 -9.43 -11.91
N PRO A 52 2.06 -10.36 -10.94
CA PRO A 52 2.30 -10.04 -9.54
C PRO A 52 3.71 -9.46 -9.36
N PRO A 53 3.93 -8.48 -8.46
CA PRO A 53 5.25 -7.88 -8.26
C PRO A 53 6.36 -8.90 -7.99
N LEU A 54 6.14 -9.85 -7.06
CA LEU A 54 7.15 -10.87 -6.72
C LEU A 54 7.55 -11.69 -7.94
N GLU A 55 6.58 -12.18 -8.71
CA GLU A 55 6.82 -12.96 -9.91
C GLU A 55 7.61 -12.17 -10.97
N GLN A 56 7.33 -10.89 -11.12
CA GLN A 56 8.09 -10.05 -12.03
C GLN A 56 9.53 -9.86 -11.57
N VAL A 57 9.76 -9.64 -10.27
CA VAL A 57 11.11 -9.54 -9.70
C VAL A 57 11.88 -10.84 -9.87
N GLU A 58 11.26 -11.98 -9.61
CA GLU A 58 11.87 -13.31 -9.81
C GLU A 58 12.28 -13.54 -11.28
N ARG A 59 11.43 -13.13 -12.23
CA ARG A 59 11.73 -13.27 -13.68
C ARG A 59 12.77 -12.28 -14.18
N VAL A 60 12.74 -11.04 -13.69
CA VAL A 60 13.62 -9.95 -14.15
C VAL A 60 14.01 -9.10 -12.94
N PRO A 61 15.01 -9.52 -12.14
CA PRO A 61 15.44 -8.82 -10.93
C PRO A 61 16.27 -7.56 -11.24
N LYS A 62 15.66 -6.59 -11.93
CA LYS A 62 16.31 -5.34 -12.35
C LYS A 62 15.45 -4.15 -11.97
N GLU A 63 16.03 -3.20 -11.26
CA GLU A 63 15.40 -1.93 -10.88
C GLU A 63 14.81 -1.21 -12.10
N ARG A 64 15.53 -1.19 -13.23
CA ARG A 64 15.02 -0.60 -14.47
C ARG A 64 13.72 -1.21 -14.95
N ALA A 65 13.52 -2.53 -14.78
CA ALA A 65 12.27 -3.20 -15.14
C ALA A 65 11.12 -2.75 -14.23
N MET A 66 11.38 -2.60 -12.93
CA MET A 66 10.40 -2.13 -11.95
C MET A 66 10.08 -0.64 -12.11
N TYR A 67 11.07 0.18 -12.44
CA TYR A 67 10.86 1.58 -12.81
C TYR A 67 9.93 1.69 -14.04
N LEU A 68 10.21 0.93 -15.11
CA LEU A 68 9.37 0.93 -16.32
C LEU A 68 7.96 0.41 -16.03
N ARG A 69 7.81 -0.57 -15.14
CA ARG A 69 6.51 -1.02 -14.66
C ARG A 69 5.75 0.13 -14.02
N GLY A 70 6.36 0.82 -13.05
CA GLY A 70 5.75 1.96 -12.38
C GLY A 70 5.36 3.07 -13.36
N LEU A 71 6.27 3.42 -14.27
CA LEU A 71 6.04 4.44 -15.29
C LEU A 71 4.84 4.11 -16.20
N LEU A 72 4.75 2.88 -16.68
CA LEU A 72 3.67 2.45 -17.58
C LEU A 72 2.33 2.34 -16.85
N ILE A 73 2.31 1.81 -15.63
CA ILE A 73 1.10 1.77 -14.79
C ILE A 73 0.63 3.19 -14.49
N GLY A 74 1.54 4.07 -14.04
CA GLY A 74 1.22 5.44 -13.70
C GLY A 74 0.67 6.23 -14.91
N ALA A 75 1.31 6.10 -16.06
CA ALA A 75 0.84 6.75 -17.30
C ALA A 75 -0.57 6.28 -17.69
N GLU A 76 -0.85 4.98 -17.56
CA GLU A 76 -2.18 4.42 -17.81
C GLU A 76 -3.22 4.97 -16.82
N LEU A 77 -2.89 5.08 -15.54
CA LEU A 77 -3.76 5.64 -14.50
C LEU A 77 -4.07 7.11 -14.74
N VAL A 78 -3.05 7.94 -14.95
CA VAL A 78 -3.19 9.38 -15.19
C VAL A 78 -4.03 9.66 -16.43
N ALA A 79 -3.87 8.88 -17.50
CA ALA A 79 -4.69 9.00 -18.71
C ALA A 79 -6.19 8.76 -18.48
N HIS A 80 -6.56 8.19 -17.34
CA HIS A 80 -7.95 7.94 -16.94
C HIS A 80 -8.40 8.81 -15.76
N GLY A 81 -7.62 9.84 -15.39
CA GLY A 81 -7.94 10.76 -14.30
C GLY A 81 -7.76 10.15 -12.89
N VAL A 82 -6.91 9.15 -12.75
CA VAL A 82 -6.53 8.56 -11.44
C VAL A 82 -5.19 9.14 -11.03
N ASP A 83 -5.10 9.70 -9.82
CA ASP A 83 -3.94 10.45 -9.34
C ASP A 83 -2.99 9.60 -8.50
N VAL A 84 -3.51 8.55 -7.85
CA VAL A 84 -2.77 7.81 -6.82
C VAL A 84 -2.92 6.31 -7.05
N ASN A 85 -1.80 5.61 -7.04
CA ASN A 85 -1.77 4.15 -6.98
C ASN A 85 -1.43 3.67 -5.56
N CYS A 86 -2.30 2.88 -4.94
CA CYS A 86 -2.03 2.23 -3.66
C CYS A 86 -0.97 1.10 -3.83
N SER A 87 0.21 1.48 -4.23
CA SER A 87 1.41 0.67 -4.54
C SER A 87 2.65 1.56 -4.42
N PRO A 88 3.84 1.02 -4.07
CA PRO A 88 4.18 -0.38 -3.89
C PRO A 88 3.94 -0.92 -2.47
N SER A 89 3.85 -2.26 -2.35
CA SER A 89 4.04 -2.96 -1.08
C SER A 89 5.52 -2.95 -0.71
N ALA A 90 5.84 -2.56 0.52
CA ALA A 90 7.19 -2.66 1.10
C ALA A 90 7.30 -3.82 2.11
N ASP A 91 6.28 -4.68 2.15
CA ASP A 91 6.29 -5.90 2.94
C ASP A 91 7.32 -6.89 2.39
N ILE A 92 7.99 -7.62 3.28
CA ILE A 92 8.99 -8.62 2.91
C ILE A 92 8.32 -9.99 2.81
N ALA A 93 8.40 -10.63 1.63
CA ALA A 93 7.89 -11.98 1.44
C ALA A 93 8.71 -13.00 2.25
N ARG A 94 8.03 -13.95 2.86
CA ARG A 94 8.63 -15.09 3.56
C ARG A 94 7.85 -16.36 3.24
N ASP A 95 8.41 -17.52 3.54
CA ASP A 95 7.73 -18.80 3.30
C ASP A 95 6.35 -18.89 3.98
N LYS A 96 6.24 -18.29 5.17
CA LYS A 96 5.01 -18.28 5.97
C LYS A 96 4.13 -17.05 5.75
N THR A 97 4.56 -16.08 4.94
CA THR A 97 3.72 -14.92 4.60
C THR A 97 2.42 -15.41 3.98
N HIS A 98 1.30 -14.89 4.48
CA HIS A 98 -0.01 -15.31 3.99
C HIS A 98 -0.10 -15.22 2.46
N PRO A 99 -0.63 -16.22 1.74
CA PRO A 99 -0.65 -16.25 0.27
C PRO A 99 -1.33 -15.03 -0.37
N PHE A 100 -2.25 -14.40 0.35
CA PHE A 100 -2.88 -13.14 -0.06
C PHE A 100 -1.87 -12.01 -0.23
N LEU A 101 -0.84 -11.95 0.61
CA LEU A 101 0.17 -10.88 0.63
C LEU A 101 1.41 -11.25 -0.17
N ARG A 102 1.86 -12.51 -0.11
CA ARG A 102 3.18 -12.92 -0.58
C ARG A 102 3.49 -12.47 -2.01
N ASN A 103 2.58 -12.70 -2.96
CA ASN A 103 2.80 -12.31 -4.37
C ASN A 103 2.76 -10.80 -4.62
N ARG A 104 2.29 -10.01 -3.66
CA ARG A 104 2.26 -8.55 -3.73
C ARG A 104 3.58 -7.90 -3.30
N CYS A 105 4.45 -8.66 -2.61
CA CYS A 105 5.76 -8.20 -2.16
C CYS A 105 6.74 -8.03 -3.33
N TYR A 106 7.78 -7.23 -3.12
CA TYR A 106 8.82 -6.96 -4.10
C TYR A 106 10.12 -7.75 -3.86
N GLY A 107 10.11 -8.68 -2.91
CA GLY A 107 11.24 -9.55 -2.60
C GLY A 107 11.17 -10.20 -1.23
N GLU A 108 12.12 -11.09 -0.99
CA GLU A 108 12.27 -11.85 0.26
C GLU A 108 13.35 -11.25 1.20
N TYR A 109 14.07 -10.23 0.74
CA TYR A 109 15.10 -9.52 1.49
C TYR A 109 14.84 -8.02 1.49
N ALA A 110 15.07 -7.38 2.63
CA ALA A 110 14.81 -5.94 2.82
C ALA A 110 15.45 -5.08 1.71
N ASN A 111 16.73 -5.30 1.39
CA ASN A 111 17.43 -4.53 0.36
C ASN A 111 16.83 -4.73 -1.05
N THR A 112 16.35 -5.94 -1.37
CA THR A 112 15.65 -6.21 -2.62
C THR A 112 14.33 -5.43 -2.67
N VAL A 113 13.56 -5.44 -1.58
CA VAL A 113 12.31 -4.69 -1.48
C VAL A 113 12.57 -3.18 -1.64
N VAL A 114 13.58 -2.64 -0.94
CA VAL A 114 13.98 -1.22 -1.09
C VAL A 114 14.27 -0.87 -2.54
N ALA A 115 15.12 -1.65 -3.21
CA ALA A 115 15.50 -1.38 -4.58
C ALA A 115 14.33 -1.50 -5.57
N MET A 116 13.58 -2.59 -5.50
CA MET A 116 12.52 -2.90 -6.47
C MET A 116 11.25 -2.07 -6.24
N ALA A 117 10.80 -1.93 -5.01
CA ALA A 117 9.65 -1.10 -4.67
C ALA A 117 9.97 0.39 -4.88
N GLY A 118 11.17 0.83 -4.49
CA GLY A 118 11.63 2.20 -4.72
C GLY A 118 11.65 2.56 -6.20
N ALA A 119 12.21 1.70 -7.05
CA ALA A 119 12.22 1.91 -8.50
C ALA A 119 10.79 1.96 -9.09
N CYS A 120 9.88 1.13 -8.60
CA CYS A 120 8.47 1.17 -9.03
C CYS A 120 7.80 2.49 -8.61
N ALA A 121 8.00 2.94 -7.38
CA ALA A 121 7.49 4.21 -6.87
C ALA A 121 8.04 5.40 -7.67
N GLU A 122 9.32 5.41 -7.98
CA GLU A 122 9.94 6.43 -8.82
C GLU A 122 9.30 6.48 -10.22
N GLY A 123 9.06 5.31 -10.83
CA GLY A 123 8.37 5.23 -12.12
C GLY A 123 6.97 5.80 -12.08
N LEU A 124 6.19 5.50 -11.03
CA LEU A 124 4.85 6.08 -10.81
C LEU A 124 4.92 7.61 -10.73
N MET A 125 5.84 8.15 -9.91
CA MET A 125 6.01 9.61 -9.77
C MET A 125 6.41 10.29 -11.08
N HIS A 126 7.29 9.70 -11.85
CA HIS A 126 7.68 10.23 -13.17
C HIS A 126 6.52 10.21 -14.19
N ALA A 127 5.54 9.35 -14.01
CA ALA A 127 4.31 9.37 -14.80
C ALA A 127 3.29 10.40 -14.31
N GLY A 128 3.53 11.08 -13.18
CA GLY A 128 2.60 12.00 -12.54
C GLY A 128 1.57 11.31 -11.63
N CYS A 129 1.78 10.03 -11.28
CA CYS A 129 0.93 9.27 -10.37
C CYS A 129 1.61 9.12 -9.00
N LEU A 130 0.93 9.48 -7.92
CA LEU A 130 1.49 9.37 -6.58
C LEU A 130 1.48 7.92 -6.09
N PRO A 131 2.62 7.40 -5.59
CA PRO A 131 2.67 6.07 -4.96
C PRO A 131 2.20 6.12 -3.51
N VAL A 132 1.66 5.01 -3.01
CA VAL A 132 1.39 4.77 -1.59
C VAL A 132 2.22 3.60 -1.11
N LEU A 133 3.18 3.87 -0.22
CA LEU A 133 3.99 2.85 0.43
C LEU A 133 3.16 2.08 1.45
N LYS A 134 3.10 0.74 1.37
CA LYS A 134 2.27 -0.08 2.26
C LYS A 134 2.90 -1.42 2.59
N HIS A 135 2.50 -2.08 3.67
CA HIS A 135 1.59 -1.70 4.74
C HIS A 135 2.42 -1.41 6.00
N ALA A 136 2.61 -0.15 6.32
CA ALA A 136 3.53 0.26 7.39
C ALA A 136 3.07 -0.21 8.79
N PRO A 137 4.01 -0.69 9.62
CA PRO A 137 5.47 -0.73 9.48
C PRO A 137 6.02 -2.02 8.84
N GLY A 138 5.18 -2.89 8.28
CA GLY A 138 5.51 -4.16 7.65
C GLY A 138 4.55 -5.27 8.09
N HIS A 139 3.94 -5.91 7.11
CA HIS A 139 2.91 -6.93 7.29
C HIS A 139 3.42 -8.34 6.90
N GLY A 140 4.68 -8.46 6.43
CA GLY A 140 5.22 -9.68 5.82
C GLY A 140 5.33 -10.90 6.76
N LEU A 141 5.43 -10.67 8.07
CA LEU A 141 5.45 -11.74 9.09
C LEU A 141 4.06 -12.27 9.48
N ALA A 142 2.99 -11.53 9.14
CA ALA A 142 1.65 -11.97 9.47
C ALA A 142 1.26 -13.22 8.68
N VAL A 143 0.76 -14.21 9.41
CA VAL A 143 0.26 -15.48 8.84
C VAL A 143 -1.25 -15.47 8.70
N GLN A 144 -1.93 -14.48 9.29
CA GLN A 144 -3.37 -14.26 9.20
C GLN A 144 -3.70 -13.24 8.12
N ASP A 145 -4.91 -13.33 7.57
CA ASP A 145 -5.46 -12.34 6.64
C ASP A 145 -6.15 -11.22 7.43
N SER A 146 -5.64 -10.00 7.34
CA SER A 146 -6.23 -8.82 7.99
C SER A 146 -7.64 -8.47 7.49
N HIS A 147 -8.08 -9.03 6.37
CA HIS A 147 -9.47 -8.90 5.93
C HIS A 147 -10.44 -9.69 6.82
N GLU A 148 -9.98 -10.75 7.48
CA GLU A 148 -10.81 -11.65 8.28
C GLU A 148 -10.60 -11.46 9.78
N GLU A 149 -9.34 -11.38 10.23
CA GLU A 149 -8.99 -11.24 11.64
C GLU A 149 -7.83 -10.28 11.85
N LEU A 150 -7.66 -9.77 13.08
CA LEU A 150 -6.59 -8.85 13.43
C LEU A 150 -5.27 -9.61 13.63
N PRO A 151 -4.29 -9.47 12.71
CA PRO A 151 -3.00 -10.11 12.88
C PRO A 151 -2.24 -9.54 14.09
N ARG A 152 -1.56 -10.42 14.81
CA ARG A 152 -0.74 -10.07 15.97
C ARG A 152 0.67 -10.61 15.80
N LEU A 153 1.68 -9.78 15.98
CA LEU A 153 3.08 -10.18 16.00
C LEU A 153 3.66 -10.07 17.42
N THR A 154 4.13 -11.20 17.91
CA THR A 154 4.92 -11.31 19.15
C THR A 154 6.42 -11.26 18.89
N THR A 155 6.79 -10.90 17.66
CA THR A 155 8.19 -10.77 17.20
C THR A 155 8.83 -9.61 17.93
N ARG A 156 10.05 -9.81 18.43
CA ARG A 156 10.83 -8.80 19.14
C ARG A 156 11.06 -7.56 18.26
N LEU A 157 11.00 -6.40 18.89
CA LEU A 157 11.16 -5.12 18.21
C LEU A 157 12.52 -4.98 17.51
N ASP A 158 13.60 -5.47 18.15
CA ASP A 158 14.93 -5.44 17.57
C ASP A 158 15.02 -6.22 16.24
N TYR A 159 14.30 -7.35 16.13
CA TYR A 159 14.20 -8.09 14.88
C TYR A 159 13.43 -7.28 13.82
N LEU A 160 12.28 -6.73 14.17
CA LEU A 160 11.47 -5.90 13.25
C LEU A 160 12.27 -4.70 12.73
N GLU A 161 13.02 -4.05 13.61
CA GLU A 161 13.89 -2.92 13.26
C GLU A 161 14.98 -3.26 12.27
N HIS A 162 15.57 -4.45 12.38
CA HIS A 162 16.65 -4.91 11.51
C HIS A 162 16.17 -5.46 10.16
N TYR A 163 14.90 -5.86 10.06
CA TYR A 163 14.38 -6.49 8.85
C TYR A 163 13.13 -5.79 8.30
N ASP A 164 11.98 -5.90 8.97
CA ASP A 164 10.69 -5.50 8.42
C ASP A 164 10.53 -3.99 8.30
N PHE A 165 11.16 -3.23 9.20
CA PHE A 165 11.11 -1.76 9.16
C PHE A 165 12.09 -1.13 8.17
N VAL A 166 13.08 -1.88 7.72
CA VAL A 166 14.14 -1.37 6.83
C VAL A 166 13.58 -0.77 5.54
N PRO A 167 12.67 -1.42 4.79
CA PRO A 167 12.11 -0.83 3.59
C PRO A 167 11.39 0.49 3.84
N PHE A 168 10.66 0.60 4.94
CA PHE A 168 9.92 1.82 5.30
C PHE A 168 10.85 2.97 5.69
N ARG A 169 11.95 2.70 6.39
CA ARG A 169 12.98 3.71 6.70
C ARG A 169 13.67 4.25 5.45
N HIS A 170 13.98 3.38 4.48
CA HIS A 170 14.68 3.78 3.26
C HIS A 170 13.76 4.49 2.25
N LEU A 171 12.47 4.23 2.29
CA LEU A 171 11.46 4.81 1.40
C LEU A 171 10.59 5.86 2.11
N ASN A 172 11.10 6.45 3.18
CA ASN A 172 10.36 7.34 4.08
C ASN A 172 10.01 8.72 3.49
N ASP A 173 10.62 9.09 2.37
CA ASP A 173 10.34 10.33 1.64
C ASP A 173 9.18 10.19 0.63
N LEU A 174 8.61 9.00 0.46
CA LEU A 174 7.47 8.81 -0.44
C LEU A 174 6.25 9.62 0.04
N PRO A 175 5.45 10.16 -0.91
CA PRO A 175 4.43 11.16 -0.60
C PRO A 175 3.26 10.64 0.22
N MET A 176 2.98 9.35 0.18
CA MET A 176 1.87 8.73 0.89
C MET A 176 2.28 7.36 1.47
N VAL A 177 1.72 7.05 2.64
CA VAL A 177 1.96 5.79 3.35
C VAL A 177 0.64 5.25 3.89
N MET A 178 0.40 3.95 3.70
CA MET A 178 -0.76 3.24 4.25
C MET A 178 -0.35 2.41 5.46
N THR A 179 -1.05 2.60 6.58
CA THR A 179 -0.80 1.86 7.83
C THR A 179 -1.44 0.48 7.79
N ALA A 180 -0.77 -0.52 8.37
CA ALA A 180 -1.29 -1.86 8.52
C ALA A 180 -2.26 -2.00 9.71
N HIS A 181 -3.31 -2.79 9.54
CA HIS A 181 -4.13 -3.28 10.65
C HIS A 181 -3.44 -4.48 11.31
N ILE A 182 -2.40 -4.23 12.09
CA ILE A 182 -1.59 -5.24 12.77
C ILE A 182 -1.23 -4.78 14.18
N VAL A 183 -1.29 -5.70 15.13
CA VAL A 183 -0.82 -5.49 16.50
C VAL A 183 0.64 -5.91 16.59
N LEU A 184 1.48 -5.03 17.11
CA LEU A 184 2.86 -5.32 17.49
C LEU A 184 2.94 -5.30 19.02
N ASP A 185 3.09 -6.46 19.65
CA ASP A 185 3.00 -6.60 21.11
C ASP A 185 4.00 -5.73 21.88
N GLU A 186 5.19 -5.51 21.34
CA GLU A 186 6.20 -4.65 21.98
C GLU A 186 5.98 -3.15 21.77
N ILE A 187 5.01 -2.75 20.93
CA ILE A 187 4.66 -1.34 20.69
C ILE A 187 3.34 -0.99 21.38
N ASP A 188 2.29 -1.69 21.04
CA ASP A 188 0.97 -1.52 21.66
C ASP A 188 0.24 -2.88 21.58
N PRO A 189 0.15 -3.62 22.71
CA PRO A 189 -0.50 -4.92 22.73
C PRO A 189 -2.03 -4.83 22.64
N GLU A 190 -2.62 -3.64 22.79
CA GLU A 190 -4.08 -3.47 22.84
C GLU A 190 -4.66 -2.96 21.53
N LYS A 191 -3.87 -2.22 20.74
CA LYS A 191 -4.36 -1.57 19.53
C LYS A 191 -3.52 -1.92 18.29
N PRO A 192 -4.14 -2.05 17.11
CA PRO A 192 -3.38 -2.13 15.86
C PRO A 192 -2.67 -0.81 15.57
N ILE A 193 -1.57 -0.86 14.85
CA ILE A 193 -0.75 0.31 14.48
C ILE A 193 -1.62 1.45 13.92
N THR A 194 -2.61 1.14 13.10
CA THR A 194 -3.54 2.12 12.52
C THR A 194 -4.30 2.97 13.58
N MET A 195 -4.52 2.42 14.79
CA MET A 195 -5.31 3.03 15.86
C MET A 195 -4.51 3.25 17.15
N SER A 196 -3.19 3.14 17.09
CA SER A 196 -2.29 3.28 18.23
C SER A 196 -1.50 4.56 18.13
N GLU A 197 -1.59 5.43 19.14
CA GLU A 197 -0.78 6.64 19.24
C GLU A 197 0.71 6.32 19.24
N THR A 198 1.13 5.33 20.04
CA THR A 198 2.52 4.83 20.05
C THR A 198 2.92 4.21 18.72
N GLY A 199 2.00 3.55 18.02
CA GLY A 199 2.19 3.05 16.68
C GLY A 199 2.41 4.16 15.66
N ILE A 200 1.61 5.20 15.68
CA ILE A 200 1.78 6.37 14.79
C ILE A 200 3.07 7.12 15.13
N GLN A 201 3.42 7.25 16.39
CA GLN A 201 4.69 7.85 16.83
C GLN A 201 5.89 7.03 16.31
N LEU A 202 5.86 5.71 16.40
CA LEU A 202 6.86 4.83 15.76
C LEU A 202 7.03 5.14 14.27
N LEU A 203 5.92 5.25 13.53
CA LEU A 203 5.95 5.55 12.10
C LEU A 203 6.58 6.91 11.81
N ARG A 204 6.24 7.93 12.58
CA ARG A 204 6.72 9.30 12.38
C ARG A 204 8.15 9.52 12.84
N GLU A 205 8.47 9.09 14.06
CA GLU A 205 9.74 9.41 14.71
C GLU A 205 10.83 8.37 14.45
N ASN A 206 10.50 7.07 14.58
CA ASN A 206 11.51 6.01 14.44
C ASN A 206 11.74 5.60 12.98
N LEU A 207 10.68 5.54 12.17
CA LEU A 207 10.80 5.23 10.74
C LEU A 207 10.98 6.50 9.89
N GLY A 208 10.68 7.67 10.43
CA GLY A 208 10.86 8.96 9.77
C GLY A 208 9.91 9.18 8.58
N LEU A 209 8.73 8.54 8.58
CA LEU A 209 7.76 8.65 7.48
C LEU A 209 7.19 10.08 7.41
N LYS A 210 7.47 10.79 6.32
CA LYS A 210 7.10 12.20 6.12
C LYS A 210 5.79 12.37 5.37
N GLY A 211 5.44 11.40 4.53
CA GLY A 211 4.26 11.45 3.67
C GLY A 211 2.94 11.48 4.42
N LEU A 212 1.85 11.69 3.69
CA LEU A 212 0.50 11.59 4.21
C LEU A 212 0.25 10.16 4.70
N LEU A 213 -0.09 10.00 5.99
CA LEU A 213 -0.54 8.71 6.52
C LEU A 213 -2.03 8.50 6.20
N MET A 214 -2.34 7.36 5.63
CA MET A 214 -3.71 6.88 5.44
C MET A 214 -3.88 5.51 6.08
N THR A 215 -5.10 5.14 6.43
CA THR A 215 -5.40 3.77 6.88
C THR A 215 -5.52 2.85 5.68
N ASP A 216 -5.32 1.55 5.89
CA ASP A 216 -5.99 0.53 5.08
C ASP A 216 -7.51 0.61 5.28
N ASP A 217 -8.29 -0.18 4.58
CA ASP A 217 -9.75 -0.14 4.62
C ASP A 217 -10.28 -0.38 6.04
N ILE A 218 -10.83 0.65 6.66
CA ILE A 218 -11.41 0.58 8.01
C ILE A 218 -12.67 -0.29 8.11
N SER A 219 -13.20 -0.79 6.98
CA SER A 219 -14.29 -1.77 6.97
C SER A 219 -13.82 -3.22 7.20
N MET A 220 -12.50 -3.47 7.13
CA MET A 220 -11.92 -4.81 7.29
C MET A 220 -12.27 -5.46 8.63
N GLY A 221 -12.38 -6.81 8.61
CA GLY A 221 -12.73 -7.62 9.79
C GLY A 221 -11.72 -7.53 10.95
N ALA A 222 -10.48 -7.13 10.67
CA ALA A 222 -9.45 -6.90 11.67
C ALA A 222 -9.83 -5.84 12.74
N LEU A 223 -10.70 -4.90 12.41
CA LEU A 223 -11.05 -3.79 13.30
C LEU A 223 -12.38 -4.02 14.01
N SER A 224 -12.40 -3.75 15.32
CA SER A 224 -13.59 -3.80 16.16
C SER A 224 -14.32 -2.45 16.25
N GLY A 225 -15.60 -2.47 16.61
CA GLY A 225 -16.44 -1.27 16.77
C GLY A 225 -17.20 -0.86 15.51
N THR A 226 -17.98 0.21 15.62
CA THR A 226 -18.74 0.78 14.52
C THR A 226 -17.83 1.55 13.54
N MET A 227 -18.28 1.77 12.30
CA MET A 227 -17.56 2.62 11.33
C MET A 227 -17.25 4.02 11.88
N ARG A 228 -18.18 4.58 12.67
CA ARG A 228 -17.99 5.87 13.34
C ARG A 228 -16.84 5.82 14.34
N ASP A 229 -16.80 4.77 15.19
CA ASP A 229 -15.76 4.60 16.21
C ASP A 229 -14.39 4.38 15.53
N ARG A 230 -14.34 3.54 14.49
CA ARG A 230 -13.13 3.28 13.71
C ARG A 230 -12.61 4.56 13.06
N SER A 231 -13.48 5.35 12.41
CA SER A 231 -13.10 6.62 11.79
C SER A 231 -12.60 7.63 12.81
N ALA A 232 -13.29 7.78 13.96
CA ALA A 232 -12.90 8.70 15.01
C ALA A 232 -11.52 8.35 15.58
N LYS A 233 -11.26 7.08 15.89
CA LYS A 233 -9.96 6.61 16.37
C LYS A 233 -8.85 6.83 15.35
N ALA A 234 -9.09 6.46 14.09
CA ALA A 234 -8.10 6.62 13.03
C ALA A 234 -7.74 8.09 12.73
N LEU A 235 -8.60 9.05 13.06
CA LEU A 235 -8.33 10.48 12.91
C LEU A 235 -7.68 11.09 14.14
N ALA A 236 -8.06 10.66 15.35
CA ALA A 236 -7.56 11.22 16.61
C ALA A 236 -6.05 11.01 16.80
N ASP A 237 -5.53 9.88 16.33
CA ASP A 237 -4.12 9.49 16.53
C ASP A 237 -3.16 10.07 15.48
N ARG A 238 -3.58 11.06 14.68
CA ARG A 238 -2.81 11.62 13.54
C ARG A 238 -2.43 13.09 13.66
N SER A 239 -2.82 13.75 14.75
CA SER A 239 -2.54 15.18 15.01
C SER A 239 -1.18 15.40 15.64
#